data_d9f6e737e7af0071bc3a2ea583fcda00
#
_entry.id   d9f6e737e7af0071bc3a2ea583fcda00
#
_cell.length_a   1.000
_cell.length_b   1.000
_cell.length_c   1.000
_cell.angle_alpha   90.00
_cell.angle_beta   90.00
_cell.angle_gamma   90.00
#
_symmetry.space_group_name_H-M   'P 1'
#
loop_
_entity.id
_entity.type
_entity.pdbx_description
1 polymer ?
#
loop_
_entity_poly.entity_id
_entity_poly.type
_entity_poly.pdbx_seq_one_letter_code
_entity_poly.pdbx_strand_id
1 'polypeptide(L)'
;MTIVSEIELERIRKLMREAGLGEIKNGINPVTGGLMHKMYRVETAEGIFAVKHLNPEIMKRPSAKDNFARAESLEKILEENKLPIVPAMTIKGMKMQAIDGHYYYIYHWLEGQITDWNTISEKQCYLAGQILGRMHAIDAQNVQKEKPSFMPVDFSSFLDLAGDLKPELKEMLSHHLDELSSVQTSILTAGRELPSMRVISDGDMDPKNVMWQGTTPFVIDLECLDYANPMRSMLELGIQWAGAVTYDFSKEKLLAFFKGYLEKYDNGYRSYEDLYGFVYQNWIEWLEYNLGRAAGKEVSSEEEKQLGESESEKTLKLIHYLSEIEPQVREMLANDLSPVCAQNFDTHDQRLCFFEIMFEGSLEHIPDYPLPEGYRIRAVTVDEAPEKVKQDWIEIEKSAREFETYGQGEEAWNRYYGSRTEMLPGRMFFVEDATGQRVATATAFFDIYGRDQSGAGWLHWVAVRREEQGKGLSKPMIAAVLKRLKELGHFQVKIPTQTTTWLACKVYYDMGFRPIPKNLVSSRAGWKMLEQLAGIRVL
;
A
#
# COMPACT_ATOMS: atom_id res chain seq x y z
N MET A 1 33.19 21.27 15.09
CA MET A 1 33.65 20.92 13.72
C MET A 1 34.26 19.53 13.79
N THR A 2 33.57 18.55 13.24
CA THR A 2 34.13 17.18 13.17
C THR A 2 35.31 17.21 12.21
N ILE A 3 36.50 16.91 12.71
CA ILE A 3 37.73 16.88 11.89
C ILE A 3 37.63 15.62 11.01
N VAL A 4 37.49 15.80 9.70
CA VAL A 4 37.51 14.69 8.74
C VAL A 4 38.96 14.13 8.73
N SER A 5 39.08 12.80 8.85
CA SER A 5 40.41 12.17 8.85
C SER A 5 41.10 12.34 7.49
N GLU A 6 42.42 12.46 7.48
CA GLU A 6 43.18 12.59 6.22
C GLU A 6 42.97 11.37 5.29
N ILE A 7 42.78 10.20 5.88
CA ILE A 7 42.46 8.97 5.13
C ILE A 7 41.13 9.11 4.38
N GLU A 8 40.11 9.66 5.03
CA GLU A 8 38.78 9.89 4.41
C GLU A 8 38.86 10.94 3.30
N LEU A 9 39.59 12.02 3.54
CA LEU A 9 39.84 13.05 2.54
C LEU A 9 40.50 12.48 1.28
N GLU A 10 41.49 11.60 1.45
CA GLU A 10 42.21 10.98 0.32
C GLU A 10 41.30 10.00 -0.45
N ARG A 11 40.44 9.24 0.24
CA ARG A 11 39.43 8.39 -0.42
C ARG A 11 38.45 9.21 -1.27
N ILE A 12 37.97 10.33 -0.75
CA ILE A 12 37.05 11.20 -1.51
C ILE A 12 37.77 11.84 -2.70
N ARG A 13 39.03 12.26 -2.56
CA ARG A 13 39.85 12.76 -3.70
C ARG A 13 39.98 11.68 -4.78
N LYS A 14 40.28 10.45 -4.37
CA LYS A 14 40.40 9.30 -5.28
C LYS A 14 39.05 9.01 -5.95
N LEU A 15 37.95 9.02 -5.21
CA LEU A 15 36.61 8.84 -5.71
C LEU A 15 36.27 9.85 -6.81
N MET A 16 36.50 11.15 -6.56
CA MET A 16 36.18 12.20 -7.52
C MET A 16 37.00 12.08 -8.81
N ARG A 17 38.29 11.73 -8.72
CA ARG A 17 39.17 11.47 -9.88
C ARG A 17 38.66 10.26 -10.69
N GLU A 18 38.40 9.12 -10.02
CA GLU A 18 37.93 7.90 -10.70
C GLU A 18 36.54 8.05 -11.33
N ALA A 19 35.70 8.88 -10.72
CA ALA A 19 34.39 9.28 -11.25
C ALA A 19 34.48 10.24 -12.45
N GLY A 20 35.65 10.82 -12.73
CA GLY A 20 35.82 11.82 -13.81
C GLY A 20 35.21 13.18 -13.48
N LEU A 21 35.02 13.49 -12.20
CA LEU A 21 34.38 14.72 -11.71
C LEU A 21 35.41 15.83 -11.36
N GLY A 22 36.66 15.64 -11.74
CA GLY A 22 37.71 16.65 -11.64
C GLY A 22 38.41 16.71 -10.27
N GLU A 23 39.40 17.60 -10.16
CA GLU A 23 40.15 17.85 -8.93
C GLU A 23 39.35 18.77 -7.99
N ILE A 24 39.48 18.51 -6.69
CA ILE A 24 38.81 19.28 -5.64
C ILE A 24 39.45 20.66 -5.49
N LYS A 25 38.63 21.72 -5.56
CA LYS A 25 39.10 23.12 -5.52
C LYS A 25 39.09 23.72 -4.11
N ASN A 26 37.97 23.63 -3.41
CA ASN A 26 37.73 24.40 -2.16
C ASN A 26 37.59 23.52 -0.91
N GLY A 27 38.19 22.31 -0.93
CA GLY A 27 38.15 21.39 0.19
C GLY A 27 36.90 20.50 0.22
N ILE A 28 36.86 19.63 1.23
CA ILE A 28 35.78 18.70 1.49
C ILE A 28 35.13 19.13 2.81
N ASN A 29 33.88 19.54 2.75
CA ASN A 29 33.14 20.06 3.89
C ASN A 29 32.14 19.04 4.38
N PRO A 30 32.19 18.56 5.64
CA PRO A 30 31.17 17.69 6.18
C PRO A 30 29.84 18.42 6.26
N VAL A 31 28.76 17.73 5.90
CA VAL A 31 27.39 18.20 6.03
C VAL A 31 26.78 17.52 7.26
N THR A 32 26.21 18.31 8.15
CA THR A 32 25.55 17.81 9.36
C THR A 32 24.11 17.38 9.06
N GLY A 33 23.62 16.35 9.76
CA GLY A 33 22.21 15.91 9.68
C GLY A 33 21.99 14.42 9.43
N GLY A 34 22.98 13.67 8.97
CA GLY A 34 22.88 12.22 8.80
C GLY A 34 23.18 11.46 10.10
N LEU A 35 22.22 10.65 10.59
CA LEU A 35 22.41 9.81 11.78
C LEU A 35 23.19 8.52 11.50
N MET A 36 23.14 8.03 10.26
CA MET A 36 23.64 6.70 9.88
C MET A 36 24.85 6.77 8.95
N HIS A 37 24.88 7.71 8.03
CA HIS A 37 25.90 7.86 6.99
C HIS A 37 26.61 9.22 7.10
N LYS A 38 27.80 9.32 6.52
CA LYS A 38 28.52 10.61 6.48
C LYS A 38 28.27 11.29 5.15
N MET A 39 27.97 12.58 5.19
CA MET A 39 27.73 13.39 4.00
C MET A 39 28.77 14.50 3.87
N TYR A 40 29.22 14.75 2.65
CA TYR A 40 30.22 15.77 2.35
C TYR A 40 29.79 16.64 1.18
N ARG A 41 29.98 17.95 1.28
CA ARG A 41 29.92 18.87 0.15
C ARG A 41 31.30 18.98 -0.49
N VAL A 42 31.40 18.68 -1.77
CA VAL A 42 32.66 18.64 -2.52
C VAL A 42 32.52 19.55 -3.74
N GLU A 43 33.47 20.49 -3.88
CA GLU A 43 33.49 21.41 -5.03
C GLU A 43 34.70 21.12 -5.92
N THR A 44 34.42 20.96 -7.22
CA THR A 44 35.44 20.68 -8.26
C THR A 44 35.33 21.67 -9.42
N ALA A 45 36.14 21.45 -10.48
CA ALA A 45 35.99 22.21 -11.73
C ALA A 45 34.68 21.91 -12.46
N GLU A 46 34.16 20.71 -12.30
CA GLU A 46 32.96 20.21 -13.00
C GLU A 46 31.64 20.55 -12.28
N GLY A 47 31.72 21.05 -11.03
CA GLY A 47 30.53 21.43 -10.26
C GLY A 47 30.64 21.21 -8.76
N ILE A 48 29.50 21.28 -8.10
CA ILE A 48 29.36 21.01 -6.67
C ILE A 48 28.58 19.69 -6.52
N PHE A 49 29.07 18.83 -5.64
CA PHE A 49 28.54 17.49 -5.43
C PHE A 49 28.30 17.23 -3.95
N ALA A 50 27.27 16.43 -3.65
CA ALA A 50 27.09 15.79 -2.36
C ALA A 50 27.64 14.36 -2.45
N VAL A 51 28.57 14.01 -1.54
CA VAL A 51 29.16 12.68 -1.47
C VAL A 51 28.73 12.02 -0.19
N LYS A 52 27.98 10.93 -0.29
CA LYS A 52 27.51 10.12 0.82
C LYS A 52 28.45 8.92 1.01
N HIS A 53 29.08 8.82 2.17
CA HIS A 53 29.87 7.66 2.58
C HIS A 53 29.00 6.73 3.41
N LEU A 54 28.72 5.54 2.89
CA LEU A 54 27.89 4.56 3.57
C LEU A 54 28.60 4.02 4.81
N ASN A 55 27.84 3.84 5.89
CA ASN A 55 28.36 3.31 7.14
C ASN A 55 28.90 1.88 6.92
N PRO A 56 30.20 1.63 7.20
CA PRO A 56 30.81 0.32 6.99
C PRO A 56 30.15 -0.82 7.79
N GLU A 57 29.58 -0.54 8.97
CA GLU A 57 28.89 -1.56 9.77
C GLU A 57 27.58 -1.99 9.11
N ILE A 58 26.83 -1.05 8.56
CA ILE A 58 25.61 -1.37 7.76
C ILE A 58 25.99 -2.21 6.54
N MET A 59 27.08 -1.85 5.84
CA MET A 59 27.53 -2.56 4.64
C MET A 59 28.03 -3.98 4.91
N LYS A 60 28.29 -4.37 6.16
CA LYS A 60 28.61 -5.75 6.57
C LYS A 60 27.37 -6.64 6.67
N ARG A 61 26.16 -6.07 6.76
CA ARG A 61 24.91 -6.85 6.85
C ARG A 61 24.69 -7.65 5.57
N PRO A 62 24.30 -8.93 5.65
CA PRO A 62 24.14 -9.79 4.46
C PRO A 62 23.20 -9.23 3.39
N SER A 63 22.12 -8.56 3.81
CA SER A 63 21.10 -7.99 2.91
C SER A 63 21.43 -6.58 2.39
N ALA A 64 22.48 -5.91 2.89
CA ALA A 64 22.72 -4.50 2.59
C ALA A 64 22.82 -4.23 1.08
N LYS A 65 23.67 -5.00 0.38
CA LYS A 65 23.88 -4.80 -1.07
C LYS A 65 22.62 -5.03 -1.89
N ASP A 66 21.84 -6.03 -1.53
CA ASP A 66 20.58 -6.35 -2.23
C ASP A 66 19.52 -5.25 -2.00
N ASN A 67 19.46 -4.71 -0.77
CA ASN A 67 18.56 -3.61 -0.44
C ASN A 67 18.93 -2.34 -1.23
N PHE A 68 20.20 -1.96 -1.25
CA PHE A 68 20.68 -0.81 -2.05
C PHE A 68 20.43 -1.02 -3.56
N ALA A 69 20.71 -2.21 -4.10
CA ALA A 69 20.46 -2.50 -5.51
C ALA A 69 18.97 -2.42 -5.88
N ARG A 70 18.08 -2.83 -4.96
CA ARG A 70 16.63 -2.68 -5.11
C ARG A 70 16.25 -1.21 -5.12
N ALA A 71 16.71 -0.43 -4.14
CA ALA A 71 16.45 1.01 -4.06
C ALA A 71 16.92 1.73 -5.33
N GLU A 72 18.13 1.44 -5.84
CA GLU A 72 18.64 1.98 -7.11
C GLU A 72 17.73 1.66 -8.31
N SER A 73 17.19 0.45 -8.36
CA SER A 73 16.27 0.03 -9.43
C SER A 73 14.95 0.80 -9.38
N LEU A 74 14.41 1.01 -8.18
CA LEU A 74 13.19 1.79 -7.96
C LEU A 74 13.42 3.29 -8.20
N GLU A 75 14.56 3.82 -7.75
CA GLU A 75 14.96 5.21 -8.02
C GLU A 75 14.96 5.52 -9.52
N LYS A 76 15.47 4.60 -10.36
CA LYS A 76 15.43 4.73 -11.81
C LYS A 76 13.99 4.82 -12.34
N ILE A 77 13.06 4.02 -11.80
CA ILE A 77 11.64 4.10 -12.17
C ILE A 77 11.07 5.48 -11.80
N LEU A 78 11.41 6.03 -10.62
CA LEU A 78 10.99 7.36 -10.22
C LEU A 78 11.54 8.45 -11.16
N GLU A 79 12.81 8.35 -11.58
CA GLU A 79 13.42 9.24 -12.55
C GLU A 79 12.69 9.21 -13.90
N GLU A 80 12.43 8.02 -14.45
CA GLU A 80 11.70 7.82 -15.71
C GLU A 80 10.29 8.41 -15.65
N ASN A 81 9.64 8.38 -14.48
CA ASN A 81 8.32 8.97 -14.22
C ASN A 81 8.39 10.45 -13.79
N LYS A 82 9.56 11.07 -13.82
CA LYS A 82 9.79 12.51 -13.55
C LYS A 82 9.25 12.92 -12.18
N LEU A 83 9.48 12.12 -11.15
CA LEU A 83 9.24 12.53 -9.78
C LEU A 83 10.27 13.58 -9.37
N PRO A 84 9.92 14.51 -8.46
CA PRO A 84 10.86 15.51 -7.96
C PRO A 84 11.80 14.88 -6.91
N ILE A 85 12.81 14.18 -7.40
CA ILE A 85 13.82 13.48 -6.58
C ILE A 85 15.22 14.01 -6.91
N VAL A 86 16.17 13.79 -6.01
CA VAL A 86 17.60 14.00 -6.25
C VAL A 86 18.29 12.64 -6.38
N PRO A 87 18.40 12.09 -7.60
CA PRO A 87 18.92 10.75 -7.78
C PRO A 87 20.45 10.71 -7.64
N ALA A 88 20.96 9.55 -7.23
CA ALA A 88 22.39 9.28 -7.27
C ALA A 88 22.91 9.24 -8.71
N MET A 89 24.10 9.82 -8.94
CA MET A 89 24.73 9.84 -10.26
C MET A 89 25.14 8.43 -10.69
N THR A 90 24.83 8.09 -11.94
CA THR A 90 25.33 6.85 -12.56
C THR A 90 26.71 7.10 -13.16
N ILE A 91 27.75 6.47 -12.61
CA ILE A 91 29.13 6.59 -13.04
C ILE A 91 29.61 5.24 -13.53
N LYS A 92 30.06 5.16 -14.78
CA LYS A 92 30.47 3.91 -15.45
C LYS A 92 29.42 2.79 -15.33
N GLY A 93 28.14 3.16 -15.39
CA GLY A 93 27.02 2.24 -15.33
C GLY A 93 26.58 1.80 -13.93
N MET A 94 27.17 2.35 -12.86
CA MET A 94 26.84 2.03 -11.45
C MET A 94 26.55 3.31 -10.66
N LYS A 95 25.56 3.28 -9.77
CA LYS A 95 25.29 4.37 -8.82
C LYS A 95 26.22 4.25 -7.61
N MET A 96 26.27 3.08 -6.97
CA MET A 96 27.17 2.82 -5.86
C MET A 96 28.63 2.71 -6.33
N GLN A 97 29.50 3.52 -5.77
CA GLN A 97 30.93 3.53 -6.07
C GLN A 97 31.71 2.88 -4.91
N ALA A 98 32.75 2.12 -5.24
CA ALA A 98 33.60 1.45 -4.22
C ALA A 98 35.04 1.96 -4.29
N ILE A 99 35.56 2.48 -3.18
CA ILE A 99 36.96 2.94 -3.03
C ILE A 99 37.56 2.33 -1.78
N ASP A 100 38.62 1.56 -1.94
CA ASP A 100 39.39 0.95 -0.85
C ASP A 100 38.53 0.19 0.18
N GLY A 101 37.50 -0.53 -0.32
CA GLY A 101 36.58 -1.30 0.51
C GLY A 101 35.44 -0.50 1.16
N HIS A 102 35.35 0.79 0.88
CA HIS A 102 34.29 1.67 1.31
C HIS A 102 33.35 2.00 0.16
N TYR A 103 32.05 2.28 0.47
CA TYR A 103 31.01 2.51 -0.52
C TYR A 103 30.47 3.92 -0.45
N TYR A 104 30.21 4.51 -1.61
CA TYR A 104 29.83 5.92 -1.75
C TYR A 104 28.73 6.08 -2.77
N TYR A 105 27.85 7.08 -2.55
CA TYR A 105 27.00 7.69 -3.57
C TYR A 105 27.42 9.12 -3.84
N ILE A 106 27.27 9.57 -5.08
CA ILE A 106 27.53 10.95 -5.50
C ILE A 106 26.23 11.52 -6.07
N TYR A 107 25.88 12.71 -5.64
CA TYR A 107 24.72 13.46 -6.11
C TYR A 107 25.15 14.83 -6.62
N HIS A 108 24.41 15.39 -7.56
CA HIS A 108 24.53 16.82 -7.84
C HIS A 108 24.09 17.60 -6.59
N TRP A 109 24.86 18.60 -6.22
CA TRP A 109 24.48 19.46 -5.10
C TRP A 109 23.23 20.25 -5.42
N LEU A 110 22.19 20.12 -4.62
CA LEU A 110 20.96 20.90 -4.70
C LEU A 110 21.06 22.09 -3.73
N GLU A 111 20.99 23.31 -4.24
CA GLU A 111 20.85 24.50 -3.39
C GLU A 111 19.41 24.58 -2.90
N GLY A 112 19.22 24.39 -1.61
CA GLY A 112 17.88 24.37 -1.00
C GLY A 112 17.97 24.30 0.51
N GLN A 113 16.79 24.24 1.13
CA GLN A 113 16.65 24.11 2.57
C GLN A 113 15.82 22.88 2.89
N ILE A 114 16.23 22.09 3.87
CA ILE A 114 15.40 21.03 4.43
C ILE A 114 14.26 21.64 5.24
N THR A 115 13.16 20.93 5.38
CA THR A 115 12.04 21.37 6.22
C THR A 115 12.46 21.30 7.69
N ASP A 116 12.31 22.41 8.40
CA ASP A 116 12.40 22.40 9.86
C ASP A 116 11.09 21.82 10.43
N TRP A 117 11.22 20.79 11.24
CA TRP A 117 10.11 20.09 11.87
C TRP A 117 9.14 21.03 12.64
N ASN A 118 9.65 22.12 13.21
CA ASN A 118 8.85 23.06 13.98
C ASN A 118 8.10 24.08 13.11
N THR A 119 8.43 24.18 11.82
CA THR A 119 7.87 25.20 10.93
C THR A 119 7.16 24.63 9.70
N ILE A 120 6.78 23.35 9.75
CA ILE A 120 6.04 22.69 8.68
C ILE A 120 4.71 23.40 8.44
N SER A 121 4.44 23.80 7.20
CA SER A 121 3.18 24.43 6.79
C SER A 121 2.22 23.41 6.15
N GLU A 122 0.91 23.71 6.18
CA GLU A 122 -0.12 22.92 5.47
C GLU A 122 0.20 22.75 3.97
N LYS A 123 0.76 23.81 3.33
CA LYS A 123 1.16 23.75 1.93
C LYS A 123 2.27 22.74 1.69
N GLN A 124 3.24 22.63 2.60
CA GLN A 124 4.30 21.63 2.51
C GLN A 124 3.73 20.23 2.71
N CYS A 125 2.84 20.02 3.67
CA CYS A 125 2.13 18.77 3.87
C CYS A 125 1.35 18.34 2.61
N TYR A 126 0.60 19.27 2.01
CA TYR A 126 -0.14 19.00 0.78
C TYR A 126 0.78 18.59 -0.39
N LEU A 127 1.92 19.28 -0.59
CA LEU A 127 2.86 18.96 -1.66
C LEU A 127 3.58 17.64 -1.38
N ALA A 128 3.97 17.35 -0.15
CA ALA A 128 4.54 16.06 0.24
C ALA A 128 3.55 14.91 -0.01
N GLY A 129 2.28 15.09 0.36
CA GLY A 129 1.21 14.16 0.03
C GLY A 129 1.07 13.92 -1.47
N GLN A 130 1.16 14.98 -2.30
CA GLN A 130 1.13 14.83 -3.76
C GLN A 130 2.31 14.02 -4.30
N ILE A 131 3.51 14.19 -3.76
CA ILE A 131 4.69 13.43 -4.19
C ILE A 131 4.50 11.95 -3.86
N LEU A 132 4.12 11.63 -2.62
CA LEU A 132 3.84 10.26 -2.20
C LEU A 132 2.73 9.62 -3.05
N GLY A 133 1.64 10.35 -3.30
CA GLY A 133 0.55 9.88 -4.16
C GLY A 133 1.00 9.62 -5.60
N ARG A 134 1.84 10.47 -6.19
CA ARG A 134 2.44 10.24 -7.51
C ARG A 134 3.35 9.02 -7.53
N MET A 135 4.13 8.81 -6.47
CA MET A 135 5.00 7.64 -6.30
C MET A 135 4.17 6.35 -6.27
N HIS A 136 3.14 6.30 -5.44
CA HIS A 136 2.25 5.14 -5.30
C HIS A 136 1.43 4.85 -6.57
N ALA A 137 1.17 5.85 -7.41
CA ALA A 137 0.42 5.68 -8.65
C ALA A 137 1.24 5.03 -9.80
N ILE A 138 2.57 4.96 -9.68
CA ILE A 138 3.44 4.45 -10.76
C ILE A 138 3.23 2.96 -10.97
N ASP A 139 3.14 2.20 -9.89
CA ASP A 139 3.03 0.75 -9.92
C ASP A 139 2.02 0.27 -8.87
N ALA A 140 0.76 0.63 -9.09
CA ALA A 140 -0.34 0.20 -8.25
C ALA A 140 -0.73 -1.24 -8.62
N GLN A 141 -0.03 -2.21 -8.09
CA GLN A 141 -0.37 -3.62 -8.25
C GLN A 141 -1.11 -4.15 -7.02
N ASN A 142 -2.26 -4.80 -7.24
CA ASN A 142 -2.89 -5.66 -6.25
C ASN A 142 -2.05 -6.93 -6.08
N VAL A 143 -1.00 -6.86 -5.27
CA VAL A 143 -0.16 -8.02 -5.00
C VAL A 143 -0.88 -8.94 -4.01
N GLN A 144 -1.11 -10.18 -4.42
CA GLN A 144 -1.68 -11.19 -3.54
C GLN A 144 -0.71 -11.50 -2.38
N LYS A 145 -1.18 -11.18 -1.13
CA LYS A 145 -0.91 -11.97 0.08
C LYS A 145 0.44 -11.92 0.80
N GLU A 146 1.16 -10.83 0.84
CA GLU A 146 2.07 -10.65 1.98
C GLU A 146 1.51 -9.57 2.92
N LYS A 147 0.92 -9.99 4.03
CA LYS A 147 0.67 -9.08 5.14
C LYS A 147 2.02 -8.82 5.83
N PRO A 148 2.36 -7.56 6.15
CA PRO A 148 3.54 -7.28 6.97
C PRO A 148 3.43 -8.08 8.27
N SER A 149 4.43 -8.89 8.56
CA SER A 149 4.50 -9.63 9.82
C SER A 149 5.22 -8.76 10.85
N PHE A 150 4.48 -8.14 11.75
CA PHE A 150 5.05 -7.53 12.94
C PHE A 150 5.35 -8.62 13.98
N MET A 151 6.57 -8.62 14.52
CA MET A 151 6.98 -9.49 15.62
C MET A 151 7.02 -8.66 16.90
N PRO A 152 6.18 -8.95 17.90
CA PRO A 152 6.23 -8.24 19.17
C PRO A 152 7.60 -8.37 19.85
N VAL A 153 8.06 -7.28 20.42
CA VAL A 153 9.33 -7.16 21.14
C VAL A 153 9.08 -7.34 22.64
N ASP A 154 9.84 -8.20 23.28
CA ASP A 154 9.86 -8.30 24.74
C ASP A 154 10.77 -7.22 25.34
N PHE A 155 10.20 -6.06 25.61
CA PHE A 155 10.92 -4.95 26.23
C PHE A 155 11.33 -5.22 27.69
N SER A 156 10.68 -6.15 28.40
CA SER A 156 11.08 -6.50 29.77
C SER A 156 12.47 -7.12 29.80
N SER A 157 12.85 -7.83 28.74
CA SER A 157 14.19 -8.42 28.62
C SER A 157 15.33 -7.41 28.71
N PHE A 158 15.10 -6.14 28.33
CA PHE A 158 16.10 -5.07 28.45
C PHE A 158 16.31 -4.62 29.90
N LEU A 159 15.34 -4.81 30.80
CA LEU A 159 15.49 -4.51 32.23
C LEU A 159 16.40 -5.52 32.93
N ASP A 160 16.40 -6.76 32.44
CA ASP A 160 17.19 -7.85 33.02
C ASP A 160 18.67 -7.83 32.59
N LEU A 161 19.02 -6.99 31.59
CA LEU A 161 20.40 -6.81 31.19
C LEU A 161 21.20 -6.11 32.31
N ALA A 162 21.92 -6.90 33.09
CA ALA A 162 22.67 -6.42 34.26
C ALA A 162 23.80 -5.44 33.83
N GLY A 163 23.70 -4.18 34.26
CA GLY A 163 24.74 -3.17 34.09
C GLY A 163 24.80 -2.42 32.77
N ASP A 164 23.99 -2.81 31.74
CA ASP A 164 24.17 -2.29 30.38
C ASP A 164 23.36 -1.01 30.07
N LEU A 165 22.21 -0.80 30.73
CA LEU A 165 21.42 0.42 30.58
C LEU A 165 21.57 1.33 31.82
N LYS A 166 21.53 2.66 31.61
CA LYS A 166 21.48 3.63 32.70
C LYS A 166 20.24 3.43 33.59
N PRO A 167 20.36 3.65 34.92
CA PRO A 167 19.24 3.49 35.84
C PRO A 167 18.00 4.31 35.44
N GLU A 168 18.20 5.54 34.99
CA GLU A 168 17.12 6.45 34.59
C GLU A 168 16.35 5.91 33.38
N LEU A 169 17.06 5.34 32.38
CA LEU A 169 16.43 4.72 31.21
C LEU A 169 15.70 3.43 31.59
N LYS A 170 16.26 2.61 32.52
CA LYS A 170 15.59 1.43 33.04
C LYS A 170 14.28 1.80 33.78
N GLU A 171 14.32 2.82 34.61
CA GLU A 171 13.13 3.31 35.32
C GLU A 171 12.07 3.80 34.32
N MET A 172 12.46 4.62 33.34
CA MET A 172 11.56 5.09 32.31
C MET A 172 10.94 3.93 31.52
N LEU A 173 11.75 2.98 31.06
CA LEU A 173 11.28 1.80 30.33
C LEU A 173 10.28 0.98 31.17
N SER A 174 10.58 0.77 32.47
CA SER A 174 9.70 0.01 33.36
C SER A 174 8.31 0.64 33.51
N HIS A 175 8.22 1.96 33.54
CA HIS A 175 6.96 2.70 33.61
C HIS A 175 6.13 2.61 32.31
N HIS A 176 6.76 2.33 31.15
CA HIS A 176 6.09 2.26 29.85
C HIS A 176 5.77 0.83 29.39
N LEU A 177 6.12 -0.22 30.14
CA LEU A 177 5.94 -1.60 29.66
C LEU A 177 4.48 -1.96 29.28
N ASP A 178 3.51 -1.55 30.11
CA ASP A 178 2.08 -1.80 29.83
C ASP A 178 1.62 -1.05 28.57
N GLU A 179 2.06 0.20 28.39
CA GLU A 179 1.79 1.01 27.21
C GLU A 179 2.42 0.37 25.97
N LEU A 180 3.69 -0.04 26.02
CA LEU A 180 4.38 -0.73 24.94
C LEU A 180 3.69 -2.04 24.55
N SER A 181 3.15 -2.78 25.51
CA SER A 181 2.34 -3.97 25.24
C SER A 181 1.02 -3.63 24.55
N SER A 182 0.35 -2.54 24.98
CA SER A 182 -0.90 -2.06 24.38
C SER A 182 -0.71 -1.61 22.93
N VAL A 183 0.32 -0.79 22.65
CA VAL A 183 0.58 -0.30 21.28
C VAL A 183 0.99 -1.43 20.34
N GLN A 184 1.74 -2.43 20.81
CA GLN A 184 2.05 -3.62 20.02
C GLN A 184 0.79 -4.43 19.67
N THR A 185 -0.17 -4.52 20.60
CA THR A 185 -1.49 -5.13 20.35
C THR A 185 -2.27 -4.32 19.29
N SER A 186 -2.18 -2.99 19.32
CA SER A 186 -2.77 -2.11 18.31
C SER A 186 -2.16 -2.35 16.92
N ILE A 187 -0.82 -2.53 16.82
CA ILE A 187 -0.13 -2.89 15.57
C ILE A 187 -0.65 -4.22 15.01
N LEU A 188 -0.75 -5.25 15.84
CA LEU A 188 -1.26 -6.56 15.44
C LEU A 188 -2.72 -6.50 14.97
N THR A 189 -3.52 -5.66 15.60
CA THR A 189 -4.91 -5.44 15.21
C THR A 189 -5.00 -4.73 13.85
N ALA A 190 -4.26 -3.64 13.67
CA ALA A 190 -4.18 -2.93 12.39
C ALA A 190 -3.69 -3.87 11.26
N GLY A 191 -2.74 -4.77 11.55
CA GLY A 191 -2.24 -5.75 10.59
C GLY A 191 -3.30 -6.73 10.10
N ARG A 192 -4.35 -7.01 10.88
CA ARG A 192 -5.47 -7.87 10.46
C ARG A 192 -6.43 -7.14 9.52
N GLU A 193 -6.58 -5.84 9.72
CA GLU A 193 -7.47 -4.99 8.93
C GLU A 193 -6.82 -4.47 7.63
N LEU A 194 -5.49 -4.55 7.53
CA LEU A 194 -4.74 -4.02 6.40
C LEU A 194 -5.00 -4.83 5.12
N PRO A 195 -5.54 -4.23 4.06
CA PRO A 195 -5.69 -4.89 2.77
C PRO A 195 -4.34 -5.24 2.15
N SER A 196 -4.28 -6.36 1.42
CA SER A 196 -3.07 -6.76 0.69
C SER A 196 -2.90 -5.90 -0.56
N MET A 197 -1.95 -4.98 -0.54
CA MET A 197 -1.58 -4.12 -1.67
C MET A 197 -0.13 -3.66 -1.48
N ARG A 198 0.62 -3.55 -2.56
CA ARG A 198 2.00 -3.03 -2.55
C ARG A 198 2.21 -2.05 -3.69
N VAL A 199 2.93 -1.00 -3.40
CA VAL A 199 3.32 0.05 -4.34
C VAL A 199 4.76 0.46 -4.05
N ILE A 200 5.42 1.11 -5.02
CA ILE A 200 6.72 1.75 -4.76
C ILE A 200 6.49 2.85 -3.72
N SER A 201 7.24 2.81 -2.63
CA SER A 201 7.15 3.78 -1.54
C SER A 201 8.52 4.06 -0.96
N ASP A 202 8.70 5.29 -0.48
CA ASP A 202 9.82 5.67 0.36
C ASP A 202 9.33 5.82 1.81
N GLY A 203 9.71 4.88 2.65
CA GLY A 203 9.31 4.86 4.06
C GLY A 203 9.97 5.96 4.90
N ASP A 204 11.01 6.62 4.37
CA ASP A 204 11.76 7.70 5.03
C ASP A 204 11.53 9.08 4.38
N MET A 205 10.44 9.26 3.60
CA MET A 205 10.05 10.56 3.01
C MET A 205 9.47 11.51 4.07
N ASP A 206 10.15 11.62 5.19
CA ASP A 206 9.80 12.54 6.27
C ASP A 206 10.31 13.98 5.96
N PRO A 207 9.94 15.00 6.77
CA PRO A 207 10.32 16.39 6.52
C PRO A 207 11.81 16.64 6.34
N LYS A 208 12.70 15.90 7.03
CA LYS A 208 14.16 16.07 6.90
C LYS A 208 14.71 15.60 5.54
N ASN A 209 13.99 14.70 4.86
CA ASN A 209 14.35 14.13 3.58
C ASN A 209 13.62 14.79 2.39
N VAL A 210 12.97 15.93 2.62
CA VAL A 210 12.41 16.77 1.55
C VAL A 210 13.09 18.14 1.57
N MET A 211 13.86 18.42 0.53
CA MET A 211 14.59 19.67 0.33
C MET A 211 13.77 20.62 -0.54
N TRP A 212 13.75 21.91 -0.18
CA TRP A 212 12.99 22.95 -0.87
C TRP A 212 13.88 23.94 -1.60
N GLN A 213 13.68 24.02 -2.90
CA GLN A 213 14.24 25.11 -3.73
C GLN A 213 13.14 26.13 -3.98
N GLY A 214 13.10 27.17 -3.17
CA GLY A 214 11.96 28.09 -3.09
C GLY A 214 10.69 27.36 -2.63
N THR A 215 9.72 27.19 -3.53
CA THR A 215 8.46 26.45 -3.26
C THR A 215 8.42 25.05 -3.86
N THR A 216 9.48 24.62 -4.52
CA THR A 216 9.56 23.34 -5.19
C THR A 216 10.23 22.31 -4.30
N PRO A 217 9.54 21.22 -3.92
CA PRO A 217 10.10 20.14 -3.12
C PRO A 217 10.87 19.14 -3.98
N PHE A 218 11.95 18.58 -3.40
CA PHE A 218 12.71 17.47 -3.95
C PHE A 218 12.97 16.44 -2.86
N VAL A 219 12.64 15.17 -3.09
CA VAL A 219 12.96 14.09 -2.17
C VAL A 219 14.44 13.74 -2.31
N ILE A 220 15.13 13.67 -1.18
CA ILE A 220 16.52 13.24 -1.07
C ILE A 220 16.58 11.96 -0.25
N ASP A 221 17.72 11.28 -0.26
CA ASP A 221 17.97 10.09 0.55
C ASP A 221 17.05 8.90 0.24
N LEU A 222 17.10 8.42 -1.00
CA LEU A 222 16.22 7.41 -1.57
C LEU A 222 16.62 5.96 -1.23
N GLU A 223 17.48 5.74 -0.21
CA GLU A 223 17.99 4.40 0.12
C GLU A 223 16.93 3.48 0.76
N CYS A 224 15.83 4.06 1.26
CA CYS A 224 14.70 3.34 1.85
C CYS A 224 13.59 3.01 0.84
N LEU A 225 13.81 3.22 -0.45
CA LEU A 225 12.85 2.82 -1.49
C LEU A 225 12.65 1.31 -1.50
N ASP A 226 11.41 0.90 -1.34
CA ASP A 226 10.98 -0.50 -1.44
C ASP A 226 9.49 -0.56 -1.83
N TYR A 227 8.94 -1.76 -1.96
CA TYR A 227 7.50 -1.96 -2.09
C TYR A 227 6.86 -2.00 -0.71
N ALA A 228 5.90 -1.11 -0.46
CA ALA A 228 5.17 -1.01 0.79
C ALA A 228 3.65 -0.95 0.58
N ASN A 229 2.90 -1.16 1.66
CA ASN A 229 1.45 -0.98 1.62
C ASN A 229 1.11 0.53 1.60
N PRO A 230 0.35 1.02 0.59
CA PRO A 230 0.12 2.45 0.42
C PRO A 230 -0.69 3.08 1.56
N MET A 231 -1.65 2.36 2.16
CA MET A 231 -2.45 2.89 3.26
C MET A 231 -1.60 3.08 4.51
N ARG A 232 -0.72 2.11 4.80
CA ARG A 232 0.23 2.20 5.91
C ARG A 232 1.19 3.37 5.71
N SER A 233 1.90 3.42 4.57
CA SER A 233 2.89 4.47 4.29
C SER A 233 2.27 5.88 4.34
N MET A 234 1.06 6.04 3.78
CA MET A 234 0.38 7.33 3.82
C MET A 234 0.06 7.77 5.25
N LEU A 235 -0.41 6.85 6.10
CA LEU A 235 -0.76 7.16 7.48
C LEU A 235 0.48 7.50 8.32
N GLU A 236 1.53 6.67 8.25
CA GLU A 236 2.78 6.86 8.99
C GLU A 236 3.44 8.21 8.64
N LEU A 237 3.61 8.48 7.34
CA LEU A 237 4.21 9.73 6.88
C LEU A 237 3.30 10.94 7.16
N GLY A 238 1.99 10.80 6.95
CA GLY A 238 1.03 11.87 7.21
C GLY A 238 1.07 12.36 8.65
N ILE A 239 1.14 11.46 9.62
CA ILE A 239 1.25 11.79 11.05
C ILE A 239 2.58 12.52 11.36
N GLN A 240 3.69 12.08 10.75
CA GLN A 240 4.97 12.75 10.92
C GLN A 240 4.93 14.18 10.34
N TRP A 241 4.46 14.35 9.10
CA TRP A 241 4.27 15.66 8.46
C TRP A 241 3.30 16.55 9.21
N ALA A 242 2.35 15.98 9.94
CA ALA A 242 1.41 16.73 10.76
C ALA A 242 1.99 17.28 12.10
N GLY A 243 3.29 17.06 12.36
CA GLY A 243 3.98 17.62 13.52
C GLY A 243 4.03 16.70 14.74
N ALA A 244 3.62 15.43 14.63
CA ALA A 244 3.61 14.51 15.78
C ALA A 244 5.01 14.29 16.37
N VAL A 245 6.07 14.29 15.54
CA VAL A 245 7.47 14.09 16.00
C VAL A 245 7.96 15.22 16.91
N THR A 246 7.38 16.40 16.80
CA THR A 246 7.69 17.57 17.66
C THR A 246 6.64 17.81 18.74
N TYR A 247 5.77 16.84 19.00
CA TYR A 247 4.68 16.94 20.00
C TYR A 247 3.70 18.10 19.71
N ASP A 248 3.56 18.48 18.44
CA ASP A 248 2.70 19.58 17.95
C ASP A 248 1.82 19.12 16.79
N PHE A 249 1.05 18.06 17.05
CA PHE A 249 0.14 17.51 16.03
C PHE A 249 -0.92 18.52 15.60
N SER A 250 -1.07 18.72 14.27
CA SER A 250 -2.11 19.55 13.67
C SER A 250 -3.01 18.73 12.75
N LYS A 251 -4.31 18.77 13.04
CA LYS A 251 -5.37 18.20 12.21
C LYS A 251 -5.34 18.78 10.79
N GLU A 252 -5.18 20.09 10.65
CA GLU A 252 -5.18 20.80 9.37
C GLU A 252 -4.01 20.34 8.48
N LYS A 253 -2.83 20.16 9.06
CA LYS A 253 -1.65 19.64 8.36
C LYS A 253 -1.89 18.20 7.88
N LEU A 254 -2.46 17.34 8.73
CA LEU A 254 -2.77 15.96 8.36
C LEU A 254 -3.80 15.91 7.23
N LEU A 255 -4.89 16.68 7.31
CA LEU A 255 -5.90 16.76 6.25
C LEU A 255 -5.33 17.32 4.95
N ALA A 256 -4.41 18.29 5.02
CA ALA A 256 -3.72 18.82 3.85
C ALA A 256 -2.85 17.74 3.17
N PHE A 257 -2.12 16.94 3.94
CA PHE A 257 -1.34 15.82 3.42
C PHE A 257 -2.23 14.77 2.73
N PHE A 258 -3.30 14.32 3.39
CA PHE A 258 -4.27 13.38 2.83
C PHE A 258 -4.91 13.91 1.56
N LYS A 259 -5.30 15.19 1.53
CA LYS A 259 -5.86 15.83 0.35
C LYS A 259 -4.89 15.78 -0.83
N GLY A 260 -3.63 16.18 -0.61
CA GLY A 260 -2.61 16.15 -1.66
C GLY A 260 -2.37 14.74 -2.19
N TYR A 261 -2.34 13.76 -1.31
CA TYR A 261 -2.16 12.36 -1.63
C TYR A 261 -3.33 11.81 -2.47
N LEU A 262 -4.56 11.93 -1.98
CA LEU A 262 -5.76 11.38 -2.62
C LEU A 262 -6.06 12.01 -3.98
N GLU A 263 -5.60 13.23 -4.25
CA GLU A 263 -5.67 13.83 -5.60
C GLU A 263 -4.78 13.12 -6.63
N LYS A 264 -3.75 12.40 -6.19
CA LYS A 264 -2.80 11.70 -7.08
C LYS A 264 -2.98 10.20 -7.08
N TYR A 265 -3.35 9.65 -5.94
CA TYR A 265 -3.58 8.22 -5.77
C TYR A 265 -4.79 8.00 -4.86
N ASP A 266 -5.87 7.50 -5.43
CA ASP A 266 -7.07 7.11 -4.69
C ASP A 266 -7.44 5.66 -5.04
N ASN A 267 -7.40 4.79 -4.03
CA ASN A 267 -7.81 3.39 -4.14
C ASN A 267 -9.15 3.10 -3.46
N GLY A 268 -9.90 4.14 -3.09
CA GLY A 268 -11.20 4.05 -2.43
C GLY A 268 -11.15 3.74 -0.94
N TYR A 269 -10.02 3.36 -0.37
CA TYR A 269 -9.90 3.06 1.06
C TYR A 269 -10.09 4.33 1.92
N ARG A 270 -10.90 4.22 3.00
CA ARG A 270 -11.19 5.34 3.91
C ARG A 270 -11.21 4.94 5.40
N SER A 271 -11.01 3.66 5.72
CA SER A 271 -11.03 3.17 7.11
C SER A 271 -9.66 3.30 7.79
N TYR A 272 -9.00 4.45 7.64
CA TYR A 272 -7.65 4.68 8.19
C TYR A 272 -7.62 4.68 9.71
N GLU A 273 -8.74 4.96 10.37
CA GLU A 273 -8.89 4.86 11.82
C GLU A 273 -8.59 3.44 12.33
N ASP A 274 -8.91 2.40 11.55
CA ASP A 274 -8.63 1.01 11.89
C ASP A 274 -7.14 0.64 11.76
N LEU A 275 -6.36 1.48 11.07
CA LEU A 275 -4.92 1.27 10.80
C LEU A 275 -3.99 2.06 11.73
N TYR A 276 -4.52 2.85 12.67
CA TYR A 276 -3.69 3.73 13.51
C TYR A 276 -2.52 2.99 14.21
N GLY A 277 -2.68 1.73 14.55
CA GLY A 277 -1.61 0.93 15.15
C GLY A 277 -0.28 0.96 14.39
N PHE A 278 -0.31 1.15 13.07
CA PHE A 278 0.92 1.26 12.27
C PHE A 278 1.72 2.52 12.57
N VAL A 279 1.10 3.59 13.08
CA VAL A 279 1.81 4.81 13.49
C VAL A 279 2.89 4.51 14.52
N TYR A 280 2.71 3.47 15.32
CA TYR A 280 3.69 3.06 16.33
C TYR A 280 4.79 2.15 15.79
N GLN A 281 4.56 1.40 14.70
CA GLN A 281 5.42 0.27 14.35
C GLN A 281 6.88 0.68 14.14
N ASN A 282 7.15 1.71 13.35
CA ASN A 282 8.51 2.18 13.11
C ASN A 282 9.19 2.67 14.40
N TRP A 283 8.41 3.26 15.32
CA TRP A 283 8.93 3.73 16.62
C TRP A 283 9.21 2.59 17.59
N ILE A 284 8.44 1.51 17.56
CA ILE A 284 8.72 0.28 18.33
C ILE A 284 10.02 -0.37 17.83
N GLU A 285 10.17 -0.50 16.52
CA GLU A 285 11.39 -1.04 15.90
C GLU A 285 12.60 -0.15 16.16
N TRP A 286 12.43 1.19 16.10
CA TRP A 286 13.47 2.16 16.41
C TRP A 286 13.86 2.14 17.90
N LEU A 287 12.89 1.97 18.80
CA LEU A 287 13.12 1.81 20.23
C LEU A 287 13.94 0.55 20.53
N GLU A 288 13.56 -0.59 19.96
CA GLU A 288 14.30 -1.85 20.11
C GLU A 288 15.76 -1.70 19.67
N TYR A 289 15.96 -1.12 18.48
CA TYR A 289 17.29 -0.88 17.93
C TYR A 289 18.14 0.02 18.86
N ASN A 290 17.58 1.13 19.35
CA ASN A 290 18.34 2.07 20.19
C ASN A 290 18.56 1.55 21.62
N LEU A 291 17.63 0.80 22.19
CA LEU A 291 17.86 0.08 23.45
C LEU A 291 19.00 -0.95 23.29
N GLY A 292 19.06 -1.64 22.15
CA GLY A 292 20.20 -2.49 21.82
C GLY A 292 21.53 -1.74 21.79
N ARG A 293 21.58 -0.56 21.14
CA ARG A 293 22.76 0.31 21.13
C ARG A 293 23.11 0.81 22.52
N ALA A 294 22.13 1.27 23.29
CA ALA A 294 22.32 1.70 24.67
C ALA A 294 22.91 0.58 25.55
N ALA A 295 22.52 -0.67 25.28
CA ALA A 295 23.07 -1.87 25.95
C ALA A 295 24.42 -2.34 25.34
N GLY A 296 25.01 -1.60 24.42
CA GLY A 296 26.32 -1.92 23.82
C GLY A 296 26.27 -2.93 22.65
N LYS A 297 25.07 -3.24 22.10
CA LYS A 297 24.96 -4.12 20.93
C LYS A 297 25.26 -3.34 19.65
N GLU A 298 26.08 -3.91 18.77
CA GLU A 298 26.42 -3.34 17.44
C GLU A 298 26.89 -1.88 17.49
N VAL A 299 27.65 -1.49 18.53
CA VAL A 299 28.23 -0.15 18.69
C VAL A 299 29.73 -0.19 18.55
N SER A 300 30.31 0.84 17.92
CA SER A 300 31.74 1.00 17.70
C SER A 300 32.39 2.04 18.64
N SER A 301 31.58 2.83 19.34
CA SER A 301 32.08 3.89 20.24
C SER A 301 31.10 4.18 21.39
N GLU A 302 31.62 4.86 22.42
CA GLU A 302 30.79 5.32 23.55
C GLU A 302 29.77 6.39 23.11
N GLU A 303 30.14 7.22 22.12
CA GLU A 303 29.19 8.21 21.55
C GLU A 303 27.96 7.54 20.90
N GLU A 304 28.15 6.40 20.21
CA GLU A 304 27.06 5.63 19.64
C GLU A 304 26.16 5.03 20.73
N LYS A 305 26.73 4.58 21.85
CA LYS A 305 25.97 4.09 23.00
C LYS A 305 25.13 5.21 23.61
N GLN A 306 25.74 6.38 23.86
CA GLN A 306 25.03 7.56 24.38
C GLN A 306 23.93 8.06 23.43
N LEU A 307 24.15 7.97 22.12
CA LEU A 307 23.11 8.25 21.13
C LEU A 307 21.94 7.26 21.27
N GLY A 308 22.22 5.97 21.43
CA GLY A 308 21.19 4.95 21.68
C GLY A 308 20.34 5.25 22.91
N GLU A 309 20.99 5.69 24.02
CA GLU A 309 20.29 6.10 25.24
C GLU A 309 19.36 7.30 24.99
N SER A 310 19.90 8.38 24.39
CA SER A 310 19.14 9.60 24.10
C SER A 310 17.95 9.34 23.15
N GLU A 311 18.17 8.54 22.09
CA GLU A 311 17.10 8.21 21.15
C GLU A 311 16.05 7.28 21.77
N SER A 312 16.42 6.36 22.67
CA SER A 312 15.47 5.54 23.42
C SER A 312 14.54 6.38 24.29
N GLU A 313 15.10 7.35 25.03
CA GLU A 313 14.30 8.27 25.85
C GLU A 313 13.32 9.12 25.01
N LYS A 314 13.79 9.66 23.88
CA LYS A 314 12.95 10.43 22.97
C LYS A 314 11.83 9.58 22.38
N THR A 315 12.16 8.35 21.99
CA THR A 315 11.21 7.43 21.37
C THR A 315 10.12 7.00 22.36
N LEU A 316 10.46 6.72 23.62
CA LEU A 316 9.47 6.43 24.67
C LEU A 316 8.50 7.60 24.86
N LYS A 317 9.02 8.84 24.94
CA LYS A 317 8.18 10.04 25.04
C LYS A 317 7.28 10.22 23.81
N LEU A 318 7.80 9.93 22.63
CA LEU A 318 7.03 10.05 21.40
C LEU A 318 5.93 8.99 21.31
N ILE A 319 6.20 7.74 21.66
CA ILE A 319 5.19 6.68 21.70
C ILE A 319 4.07 7.07 22.69
N HIS A 320 4.43 7.60 23.86
CA HIS A 320 3.45 8.09 24.82
C HIS A 320 2.58 9.21 24.23
N TYR A 321 3.19 10.24 23.62
CA TYR A 321 2.45 11.31 22.97
C TYR A 321 1.53 10.81 21.85
N LEU A 322 1.99 9.87 21.03
CA LEU A 322 1.17 9.26 19.99
C LEU A 322 -0.02 8.51 20.57
N SER A 323 0.10 7.90 21.76
CA SER A 323 -1.02 7.25 22.44
C SER A 323 -2.03 8.27 23.03
N GLU A 324 -1.55 9.43 23.49
CA GLU A 324 -2.43 10.51 23.95
C GLU A 324 -3.29 11.10 22.83
N ILE A 325 -2.72 11.30 21.63
CA ILE A 325 -3.45 11.86 20.47
C ILE A 325 -4.26 10.82 19.69
N GLU A 326 -4.07 9.53 19.91
CA GLU A 326 -4.73 8.46 19.15
C GLU A 326 -6.26 8.62 19.06
N PRO A 327 -7.01 8.88 20.16
CA PRO A 327 -8.46 9.01 20.08
C PRO A 327 -8.90 10.13 19.15
N GLN A 328 -8.25 11.29 19.23
CA GLN A 328 -8.55 12.46 18.38
C GLN A 328 -8.25 12.15 16.91
N VAL A 329 -7.11 11.52 16.63
CA VAL A 329 -6.70 11.19 15.25
C VAL A 329 -7.64 10.16 14.65
N ARG A 330 -8.02 9.13 15.39
CA ARG A 330 -8.99 8.12 14.92
C ARG A 330 -10.35 8.75 14.59
N GLU A 331 -10.85 9.61 15.45
CA GLU A 331 -12.11 10.32 15.20
C GLU A 331 -12.04 11.17 13.92
N MET A 332 -10.96 11.89 13.73
CA MET A 332 -10.73 12.69 12.53
C MET A 332 -10.63 11.84 11.27
N LEU A 333 -9.87 10.73 11.30
CA LEU A 333 -9.73 9.82 10.18
C LEU A 333 -11.07 9.17 9.78
N ALA A 334 -11.93 8.88 10.76
CA ALA A 334 -13.25 8.33 10.52
C ALA A 334 -14.25 9.32 9.90
N ASN A 335 -14.13 10.62 10.21
CA ASN A 335 -15.18 11.60 9.92
C ASN A 335 -14.80 12.70 8.93
N ASP A 336 -13.52 13.08 8.84
CA ASP A 336 -13.11 14.29 8.12
C ASP A 336 -12.41 14.05 6.78
N LEU A 337 -12.15 12.79 6.43
CA LEU A 337 -11.57 12.46 5.11
C LEU A 337 -12.59 12.69 4.00
N SER A 338 -12.13 13.19 2.86
CA SER A 338 -12.97 13.34 1.67
C SER A 338 -13.58 12.00 1.27
N PRO A 339 -14.90 11.92 1.01
CA PRO A 339 -15.55 10.69 0.60
C PRO A 339 -15.01 10.21 -0.75
N VAL A 340 -15.16 8.91 -1.02
CA VAL A 340 -14.81 8.33 -2.32
C VAL A 340 -15.75 8.88 -3.39
N CYS A 341 -15.20 9.43 -4.46
CA CYS A 341 -15.99 9.94 -5.57
C CYS A 341 -16.15 8.84 -6.64
N ALA A 342 -17.37 8.29 -6.77
CA ALA A 342 -17.68 7.22 -7.72
C ALA A 342 -17.34 7.59 -9.19
N GLN A 343 -17.41 8.89 -9.54
CA GLN A 343 -17.10 9.37 -10.89
C GLN A 343 -15.62 9.21 -11.29
N ASN A 344 -14.74 9.03 -10.31
CA ASN A 344 -13.31 8.81 -10.55
C ASN A 344 -12.98 7.36 -10.92
N PHE A 345 -13.94 6.44 -10.83
CA PHE A 345 -13.72 5.01 -11.00
C PHE A 345 -14.61 4.42 -12.10
N ASP A 346 -14.05 3.50 -12.86
CA ASP A 346 -14.78 2.71 -13.85
C ASP A 346 -15.73 1.72 -13.16
N THR A 347 -16.63 1.12 -13.89
CA THR A 347 -17.60 0.11 -13.38
C THR A 347 -16.92 -1.14 -12.83
N HIS A 348 -15.77 -1.47 -13.39
CA HIS A 348 -14.81 -2.44 -12.88
C HIS A 348 -13.43 -1.74 -12.87
N ASP A 349 -12.94 -1.41 -11.70
CA ASP A 349 -11.70 -0.62 -11.54
C ASP A 349 -10.70 -1.31 -10.62
N GLN A 350 -9.62 -1.81 -11.21
CA GLN A 350 -8.55 -2.52 -10.51
C GLN A 350 -7.71 -1.61 -9.57
N ARG A 351 -7.86 -0.28 -9.69
CA ARG A 351 -7.22 0.67 -8.75
C ARG A 351 -7.87 0.63 -7.38
N LEU A 352 -9.16 0.23 -7.30
CA LEU A 352 -9.86 0.11 -6.02
C LEU A 352 -9.24 -0.97 -5.15
N CYS A 353 -9.18 -0.67 -3.86
CA CYS A 353 -8.75 -1.63 -2.87
C CYS A 353 -9.65 -2.86 -2.88
N PHE A 354 -9.04 -4.04 -3.00
CA PHE A 354 -9.78 -5.30 -3.11
C PHE A 354 -10.28 -5.78 -1.76
N PHE A 355 -11.59 -5.99 -1.66
CA PHE A 355 -12.23 -6.72 -0.57
C PHE A 355 -13.18 -7.76 -1.17
N GLU A 356 -13.13 -8.97 -0.62
CA GLU A 356 -14.14 -10.00 -0.92
C GLU A 356 -15.48 -9.58 -0.33
N ILE A 357 -16.50 -9.52 -1.17
CA ILE A 357 -17.87 -9.11 -0.83
C ILE A 357 -18.80 -10.29 -1.06
N MET A 358 -19.63 -10.60 -0.07
CA MET A 358 -20.54 -11.73 -0.12
C MET A 358 -21.97 -11.27 0.13
N PHE A 359 -22.82 -11.45 -0.86
CA PHE A 359 -24.25 -11.26 -0.73
C PHE A 359 -24.99 -12.59 -0.55
N GLU A 360 -26.17 -12.54 0.08
CA GLU A 360 -27.13 -13.62 0.13
C GLU A 360 -28.54 -13.13 -0.13
N GLY A 361 -29.40 -14.02 -0.57
CA GLY A 361 -30.82 -13.71 -0.83
C GLY A 361 -31.69 -14.94 -0.89
N SER A 362 -33.02 -14.74 -0.69
CA SER A 362 -34.02 -15.78 -0.84
C SER A 362 -34.41 -15.95 -2.32
N LEU A 363 -34.70 -17.20 -2.72
CA LEU A 363 -35.27 -17.54 -4.03
C LEU A 363 -36.79 -17.66 -4.00
N GLU A 364 -37.43 -17.29 -2.89
CA GLU A 364 -38.90 -17.38 -2.77
C GLU A 364 -39.59 -16.46 -3.76
N HIS A 365 -39.18 -15.21 -3.83
CA HIS A 365 -39.69 -14.19 -4.74
C HIS A 365 -38.59 -13.67 -5.65
N ILE A 366 -38.64 -14.01 -6.93
CA ILE A 366 -37.70 -13.56 -7.95
C ILE A 366 -38.42 -12.53 -8.82
N PRO A 367 -37.99 -11.25 -8.79
CA PRO A 367 -38.62 -10.23 -9.62
C PRO A 367 -38.44 -10.51 -11.11
N ASP A 368 -39.48 -10.20 -11.90
CA ASP A 368 -39.37 -10.20 -13.35
C ASP A 368 -38.82 -8.87 -13.86
N TYR A 369 -37.83 -8.96 -14.73
CA TYR A 369 -37.23 -7.81 -15.40
C TYR A 369 -37.39 -7.99 -16.91
N PRO A 370 -37.91 -6.97 -17.65
CA PRO A 370 -38.01 -7.06 -19.10
C PRO A 370 -36.62 -7.09 -19.72
N LEU A 371 -36.41 -8.02 -20.64
CA LEU A 371 -35.21 -8.03 -21.47
C LEU A 371 -35.40 -6.98 -22.59
N PRO A 372 -34.40 -6.14 -22.89
CA PRO A 372 -34.47 -5.18 -23.98
C PRO A 372 -34.73 -5.85 -25.33
N GLU A 373 -35.42 -5.12 -26.23
CA GLU A 373 -35.70 -5.59 -27.57
C GLU A 373 -34.40 -5.90 -28.35
N GLY A 374 -34.40 -6.96 -29.13
CA GLY A 374 -33.24 -7.42 -29.90
C GLY A 374 -32.29 -8.34 -29.13
N TYR A 375 -32.55 -8.61 -27.84
CA TYR A 375 -31.75 -9.56 -27.05
C TYR A 375 -32.58 -10.80 -26.70
N ARG A 376 -31.88 -11.91 -26.47
CA ARG A 376 -32.48 -13.15 -25.95
C ARG A 376 -31.54 -13.83 -24.93
N ILE A 377 -32.12 -14.44 -23.91
CA ILE A 377 -31.41 -15.24 -22.93
C ILE A 377 -31.48 -16.71 -23.33
N ARG A 378 -30.35 -17.39 -23.37
CA ARG A 378 -30.27 -18.84 -23.65
C ARG A 378 -29.34 -19.53 -22.65
N ALA A 379 -29.78 -20.68 -22.16
CA ALA A 379 -28.91 -21.58 -21.43
C ALA A 379 -28.07 -22.41 -22.43
N VAL A 380 -26.87 -22.75 -22.05
CA VAL A 380 -26.02 -23.72 -22.75
C VAL A 380 -26.76 -25.05 -22.85
N THR A 381 -26.67 -25.71 -24.02
CA THR A 381 -27.30 -27.00 -24.30
C THR A 381 -26.26 -28.12 -24.34
N VAL A 382 -26.70 -29.38 -24.26
CA VAL A 382 -25.82 -30.55 -24.20
C VAL A 382 -25.07 -30.80 -25.51
N ASP A 383 -25.57 -30.28 -26.62
CA ASP A 383 -25.00 -30.40 -27.96
C ASP A 383 -24.00 -29.28 -28.31
N GLU A 384 -23.86 -28.29 -27.45
CA GLU A 384 -22.87 -27.25 -27.67
C GLU A 384 -21.43 -27.74 -27.34
N ALA A 385 -20.51 -27.42 -28.23
CA ALA A 385 -19.09 -27.76 -28.03
C ALA A 385 -18.49 -27.02 -26.80
N PRO A 386 -17.96 -27.70 -25.80
CA PRO A 386 -17.42 -27.08 -24.58
C PRO A 386 -16.37 -26.00 -24.86
N GLU A 387 -15.52 -26.19 -25.87
CA GLU A 387 -14.50 -25.22 -26.27
C GLU A 387 -15.11 -23.91 -26.80
N LYS A 388 -16.22 -23.96 -27.50
CA LYS A 388 -16.93 -22.76 -27.95
C LYS A 388 -17.56 -22.01 -26.77
N VAL A 389 -18.15 -22.73 -25.83
CA VAL A 389 -18.70 -22.15 -24.59
C VAL A 389 -17.60 -21.47 -23.78
N LYS A 390 -16.44 -22.15 -23.63
CA LYS A 390 -15.26 -21.59 -22.96
C LYS A 390 -14.78 -20.30 -23.63
N GLN A 391 -14.62 -20.32 -24.95
CA GLN A 391 -14.17 -19.16 -25.70
C GLN A 391 -15.11 -17.96 -25.52
N ASP A 392 -16.41 -18.17 -25.68
CA ASP A 392 -17.41 -17.10 -25.54
C ASP A 392 -17.40 -16.50 -24.12
N TRP A 393 -17.30 -17.37 -23.10
CA TRP A 393 -17.23 -16.95 -21.71
C TRP A 393 -15.97 -16.11 -21.45
N ILE A 394 -14.78 -16.58 -21.87
CA ILE A 394 -13.51 -15.85 -21.67
C ILE A 394 -13.55 -14.49 -22.37
N GLU A 395 -14.09 -14.42 -23.59
CA GLU A 395 -14.16 -13.15 -24.32
C GLU A 395 -15.11 -12.14 -23.67
N ILE A 396 -16.22 -12.59 -23.07
CA ILE A 396 -17.13 -11.72 -22.33
C ILE A 396 -16.46 -11.19 -21.07
N GLU A 397 -15.87 -12.09 -20.25
CA GLU A 397 -15.22 -11.72 -19.00
C GLU A 397 -14.00 -10.80 -19.25
N LYS A 398 -13.22 -11.06 -20.29
CA LYS A 398 -12.13 -10.19 -20.72
C LYS A 398 -12.63 -8.82 -21.17
N SER A 399 -13.71 -8.76 -21.95
CA SER A 399 -14.33 -7.48 -22.32
C SER A 399 -14.83 -6.71 -21.09
N ALA A 400 -15.35 -7.42 -20.08
CA ALA A 400 -15.74 -6.84 -18.80
C ALA A 400 -14.54 -6.44 -17.90
N ARG A 401 -13.31 -6.70 -18.33
CA ARG A 401 -12.03 -6.43 -17.62
C ARG A 401 -11.77 -7.30 -16.39
N GLU A 402 -12.39 -8.46 -16.29
CA GLU A 402 -12.05 -9.43 -15.25
C GLU A 402 -10.66 -10.06 -15.50
N PHE A 403 -10.26 -10.14 -16.77
CA PHE A 403 -8.95 -10.62 -17.20
C PHE A 403 -8.30 -9.65 -18.19
N GLU A 404 -6.98 -9.50 -18.08
CA GLU A 404 -6.18 -8.74 -19.05
C GLU A 404 -5.85 -9.59 -20.30
N THR A 405 -5.57 -10.87 -20.08
CA THR A 405 -5.15 -11.81 -21.12
C THR A 405 -6.12 -12.97 -21.25
N TYR A 406 -6.13 -13.60 -22.43
CA TYR A 406 -6.90 -14.83 -22.67
C TYR A 406 -6.41 -15.97 -21.78
N GLY A 407 -5.10 -16.09 -21.53
CA GLY A 407 -4.51 -17.12 -20.67
C GLY A 407 -5.02 -17.06 -19.23
N GLN A 408 -5.17 -15.86 -18.65
CA GLN A 408 -5.78 -15.70 -17.32
C GLN A 408 -7.23 -16.21 -17.30
N GLY A 409 -7.99 -15.95 -18.37
CA GLY A 409 -9.34 -16.47 -18.54
C GLY A 409 -9.35 -18.02 -18.64
N GLU A 410 -8.39 -18.63 -19.33
CA GLU A 410 -8.27 -20.10 -19.38
C GLU A 410 -7.93 -20.69 -18.01
N GLU A 411 -7.05 -20.08 -17.24
CA GLU A 411 -6.74 -20.51 -15.87
C GLU A 411 -7.99 -20.44 -14.98
N ALA A 412 -8.76 -19.35 -15.05
CA ALA A 412 -10.00 -19.20 -14.31
C ALA A 412 -11.05 -20.23 -14.76
N TRP A 413 -11.25 -20.40 -16.07
CA TRP A 413 -12.12 -21.45 -16.59
C TRP A 413 -11.77 -22.83 -16.05
N ASN A 414 -10.49 -23.21 -16.13
CA ASN A 414 -10.03 -24.51 -15.67
C ASN A 414 -10.25 -24.71 -14.16
N ARG A 415 -10.07 -23.65 -13.36
CA ARG A 415 -10.31 -23.68 -11.92
C ARG A 415 -11.79 -23.88 -11.57
N TYR A 416 -12.69 -23.18 -12.24
CA TYR A 416 -14.11 -23.15 -11.89
C TYR A 416 -14.93 -24.21 -12.63
N TYR A 417 -14.66 -24.42 -13.91
CA TYR A 417 -15.47 -25.23 -14.79
C TYR A 417 -14.76 -26.42 -15.43
N GLY A 418 -13.42 -26.43 -15.53
CA GLY A 418 -12.64 -27.39 -16.33
C GLY A 418 -12.99 -28.85 -16.12
N SER A 419 -13.12 -29.31 -14.85
CA SER A 419 -13.55 -30.67 -14.51
C SER A 419 -15.06 -30.83 -14.33
N ARG A 420 -15.87 -29.86 -14.75
CA ARG A 420 -17.33 -29.79 -14.50
C ARG A 420 -18.11 -29.28 -15.71
N THR A 421 -17.52 -29.37 -16.90
CA THR A 421 -18.14 -28.85 -18.13
C THR A 421 -19.46 -29.56 -18.45
N GLU A 422 -19.59 -30.84 -18.07
CA GLU A 422 -20.83 -31.62 -18.20
C GLU A 422 -21.99 -31.10 -17.34
N MET A 423 -21.71 -30.24 -16.37
CA MET A 423 -22.73 -29.63 -15.52
C MET A 423 -23.24 -28.28 -16.07
N LEU A 424 -22.57 -27.70 -17.06
CA LEU A 424 -22.91 -26.36 -17.58
C LEU A 424 -24.23 -26.33 -18.40
N PRO A 425 -24.61 -27.39 -19.14
CA PRO A 425 -25.91 -27.40 -19.82
C PRO A 425 -27.09 -27.10 -18.87
N GLY A 426 -27.94 -26.13 -19.24
CA GLY A 426 -29.01 -25.64 -18.41
C GLY A 426 -28.64 -24.84 -17.18
N ARG A 427 -27.32 -24.62 -16.91
CA ARG A 427 -26.84 -23.85 -15.76
C ARG A 427 -26.10 -22.57 -16.15
N MET A 428 -25.31 -22.60 -17.22
CA MET A 428 -24.66 -21.41 -17.75
C MET A 428 -25.57 -20.75 -18.77
N PHE A 429 -25.77 -19.46 -18.62
CA PHE A 429 -26.61 -18.62 -19.46
C PHE A 429 -25.81 -17.59 -20.21
N PHE A 430 -26.22 -17.33 -21.44
CA PHE A 430 -25.72 -16.20 -22.22
C PHE A 430 -26.88 -15.31 -22.65
N VAL A 431 -26.61 -14.00 -22.75
CA VAL A 431 -27.43 -13.09 -23.50
C VAL A 431 -26.87 -12.99 -24.91
N GLU A 432 -27.70 -13.19 -25.91
CA GLU A 432 -27.36 -13.02 -27.32
C GLU A 432 -28.05 -11.76 -27.86
N ASP A 433 -27.33 -11.00 -28.70
CA ASP A 433 -27.90 -9.87 -29.44
C ASP A 433 -28.68 -10.32 -30.68
N ALA A 434 -29.19 -9.35 -31.44
CA ALA A 434 -29.98 -9.61 -32.68
C ALA A 434 -29.18 -10.37 -33.76
N THR A 435 -27.83 -10.33 -33.72
CA THR A 435 -26.98 -11.07 -34.65
C THR A 435 -26.69 -12.49 -34.19
N GLY A 436 -27.03 -12.83 -32.96
CA GLY A 436 -26.72 -14.09 -32.31
C GLY A 436 -25.32 -14.10 -31.60
N GLN A 437 -24.67 -12.95 -31.48
CA GLN A 437 -23.42 -12.82 -30.71
C GLN A 437 -23.73 -12.89 -29.20
N ARG A 438 -22.93 -13.65 -28.45
CA ARG A 438 -23.00 -13.73 -27.00
C ARG A 438 -22.35 -12.48 -26.40
N VAL A 439 -23.12 -11.72 -25.62
CA VAL A 439 -22.72 -10.41 -25.09
C VAL A 439 -22.73 -10.33 -23.58
N ALA A 440 -23.32 -11.30 -22.89
CA ALA A 440 -23.29 -11.40 -21.43
C ALA A 440 -23.37 -12.86 -20.99
N THR A 441 -22.91 -13.13 -19.77
CA THR A 441 -22.91 -14.48 -19.17
C THR A 441 -23.24 -14.44 -17.69
N ALA A 442 -23.84 -15.51 -17.17
CA ALA A 442 -24.03 -15.79 -15.76
C ALA A 442 -24.32 -17.28 -15.55
N THR A 443 -23.91 -17.84 -14.41
CA THR A 443 -24.03 -19.29 -14.16
C THR A 443 -24.77 -19.60 -12.86
N ALA A 444 -25.79 -20.50 -12.92
CA ALA A 444 -26.45 -21.13 -11.79
C ALA A 444 -25.57 -22.27 -11.26
N PHE A 445 -24.81 -22.04 -10.19
CA PHE A 445 -23.80 -23.00 -9.77
C PHE A 445 -23.90 -23.35 -8.28
N PHE A 446 -22.84 -23.83 -7.68
CA PHE A 446 -22.71 -24.21 -6.28
C PHE A 446 -21.30 -23.87 -5.78
N ASP A 447 -21.06 -23.97 -4.45
CA ASP A 447 -19.71 -23.79 -3.90
C ASP A 447 -18.76 -24.87 -4.40
N ILE A 448 -17.83 -24.51 -5.28
CA ILE A 448 -16.84 -25.43 -5.84
C ILE A 448 -15.79 -25.88 -4.83
N TYR A 449 -15.64 -25.17 -3.72
CA TYR A 449 -14.68 -25.49 -2.66
C TYR A 449 -15.27 -26.39 -1.57
N GLY A 450 -16.58 -26.66 -1.59
CA GLY A 450 -17.26 -27.51 -0.63
C GLY A 450 -17.24 -26.95 0.82
N ARG A 451 -17.08 -25.65 0.99
CA ARG A 451 -17.04 -24.97 2.29
C ARG A 451 -18.42 -24.56 2.78
N ASP A 452 -19.37 -24.45 1.87
CA ASP A 452 -20.75 -24.05 2.16
C ASP A 452 -21.64 -25.27 2.35
N GLN A 453 -22.01 -25.54 3.60
CA GLN A 453 -22.90 -26.64 3.96
C GLN A 453 -24.37 -26.22 4.03
N SER A 454 -24.71 -24.97 3.69
CA SER A 454 -26.08 -24.45 3.76
C SER A 454 -27.02 -25.00 2.68
N GLY A 455 -26.48 -25.61 1.63
CA GLY A 455 -27.25 -26.04 0.46
C GLY A 455 -27.70 -24.88 -0.43
N ALA A 456 -27.20 -23.68 -0.24
CA ALA A 456 -27.50 -22.54 -1.09
C ALA A 456 -26.97 -22.76 -2.51
N GLY A 457 -27.72 -22.26 -3.49
CA GLY A 457 -27.21 -22.07 -4.84
C GLY A 457 -26.22 -20.90 -4.89
N TRP A 458 -25.38 -20.87 -5.89
CA TRP A 458 -24.42 -19.78 -6.08
C TRP A 458 -24.60 -19.16 -7.46
N LEU A 459 -24.67 -17.83 -7.50
CA LEU A 459 -24.58 -17.06 -8.73
C LEU A 459 -23.12 -16.80 -9.04
N HIS A 460 -22.60 -17.41 -10.10
CA HIS A 460 -21.19 -17.31 -10.49
C HIS A 460 -21.02 -16.47 -11.76
N TRP A 461 -19.93 -15.71 -11.81
CA TRP A 461 -19.35 -15.11 -13.00
C TRP A 461 -20.41 -14.38 -13.84
N VAL A 462 -20.87 -13.23 -13.32
CA VAL A 462 -21.83 -12.36 -14.00
C VAL A 462 -21.07 -11.26 -14.72
N ALA A 463 -21.05 -11.32 -16.04
CA ALA A 463 -20.40 -10.32 -16.87
C ALA A 463 -21.26 -9.87 -18.03
N VAL A 464 -21.08 -8.61 -18.44
CA VAL A 464 -21.65 -8.00 -19.64
C VAL A 464 -20.52 -7.35 -20.40
N ARG A 465 -20.41 -7.61 -21.72
CA ARG A 465 -19.39 -6.95 -22.57
C ARG A 465 -19.45 -5.45 -22.37
N ARG A 466 -18.30 -4.79 -22.40
CA ARG A 466 -18.19 -3.36 -22.08
C ARG A 466 -19.09 -2.48 -22.94
N GLU A 467 -19.16 -2.76 -24.23
CA GLU A 467 -19.99 -2.06 -25.21
C GLU A 467 -21.51 -2.29 -25.04
N GLU A 468 -21.86 -3.29 -24.24
CA GLU A 468 -23.24 -3.68 -23.94
C GLU A 468 -23.69 -3.27 -22.53
N GLN A 469 -22.78 -2.74 -21.73
CA GLN A 469 -23.09 -2.24 -20.38
C GLN A 469 -24.04 -1.03 -20.45
N GLY A 470 -24.83 -0.84 -19.38
CA GLY A 470 -25.83 0.24 -19.33
C GLY A 470 -27.12 -0.01 -20.11
N LYS A 471 -27.20 -1.08 -20.93
CA LYS A 471 -28.39 -1.41 -21.72
C LYS A 471 -29.47 -2.22 -20.97
N GLY A 472 -29.28 -2.48 -19.67
CA GLY A 472 -30.27 -3.17 -18.85
C GLY A 472 -30.26 -4.70 -18.93
N LEU A 473 -29.18 -5.33 -19.42
CA LEU A 473 -29.10 -6.78 -19.64
C LEU A 473 -28.86 -7.58 -18.34
N SER A 474 -28.23 -7.01 -17.31
CA SER A 474 -27.82 -7.75 -16.12
C SER A 474 -28.98 -8.29 -15.30
N LYS A 475 -29.99 -7.47 -14.97
CA LYS A 475 -31.10 -7.88 -14.10
C LYS A 475 -31.97 -9.00 -14.71
N PRO A 476 -32.38 -8.95 -15.99
CA PRO A 476 -33.12 -10.06 -16.63
C PRO A 476 -32.27 -11.36 -16.65
N MET A 477 -30.99 -11.28 -16.97
CA MET A 477 -30.09 -12.43 -16.99
C MET A 477 -29.93 -13.05 -15.59
N ILE A 478 -29.67 -12.23 -14.57
CA ILE A 478 -29.57 -12.69 -13.18
C ILE A 478 -30.89 -13.35 -12.77
N ALA A 479 -32.05 -12.75 -13.06
CA ALA A 479 -33.37 -13.33 -12.75
C ALA A 479 -33.57 -14.71 -13.40
N ALA A 480 -33.12 -14.92 -14.64
CA ALA A 480 -33.16 -16.22 -15.29
C ALA A 480 -32.31 -17.27 -14.55
N VAL A 481 -31.11 -16.90 -14.12
CA VAL A 481 -30.21 -17.77 -13.32
C VAL A 481 -30.85 -18.09 -11.96
N LEU A 482 -31.44 -17.11 -11.28
CA LEU A 482 -32.11 -17.33 -9.98
C LEU A 482 -33.31 -18.29 -10.12
N LYS A 483 -34.11 -18.15 -11.17
CA LYS A 483 -35.21 -19.09 -11.48
C LYS A 483 -34.63 -20.51 -11.66
N ARG A 484 -33.53 -20.63 -12.38
CA ARG A 484 -32.87 -21.93 -12.56
C ARG A 484 -32.36 -22.53 -11.25
N LEU A 485 -31.74 -21.74 -10.37
CA LEU A 485 -31.34 -22.20 -9.05
C LEU A 485 -32.50 -22.70 -8.22
N LYS A 486 -33.64 -22.02 -8.27
CA LYS A 486 -34.89 -22.46 -7.63
C LYS A 486 -35.40 -23.80 -8.20
N GLU A 487 -35.40 -23.97 -9.54
CA GLU A 487 -35.75 -25.23 -10.21
C GLU A 487 -34.84 -26.40 -9.80
N LEU A 488 -33.57 -26.11 -9.52
CA LEU A 488 -32.57 -27.06 -9.02
C LEU A 488 -32.74 -27.41 -7.53
N GLY A 489 -33.77 -26.85 -6.86
CA GLY A 489 -34.13 -27.15 -5.49
C GLY A 489 -33.47 -26.28 -4.43
N HIS A 490 -32.78 -25.20 -4.82
CA HIS A 490 -32.22 -24.26 -3.86
C HIS A 490 -33.29 -23.28 -3.37
N PHE A 491 -33.21 -22.88 -2.09
CA PHE A 491 -34.10 -21.89 -1.46
C PHE A 491 -33.42 -20.55 -1.23
N GLN A 492 -32.10 -20.57 -1.18
CA GLN A 492 -31.23 -19.41 -0.99
C GLN A 492 -30.14 -19.38 -2.05
N VAL A 493 -29.61 -18.20 -2.29
CA VAL A 493 -28.49 -17.99 -3.20
C VAL A 493 -27.44 -17.12 -2.53
N LYS A 494 -26.16 -17.44 -2.80
CA LYS A 494 -24.99 -16.65 -2.42
C LYS A 494 -24.33 -16.08 -3.66
N ILE A 495 -23.82 -14.86 -3.54
CA ILE A 495 -23.14 -14.14 -4.62
C ILE A 495 -21.78 -13.68 -4.12
N PRO A 496 -20.69 -14.37 -4.47
CA PRO A 496 -19.33 -13.88 -4.24
C PRO A 496 -19.00 -12.80 -5.28
N THR A 497 -18.46 -11.69 -4.81
CA THR A 497 -18.06 -10.55 -5.64
C THR A 497 -16.93 -9.76 -4.92
N GLN A 498 -16.57 -8.61 -5.43
CA GLN A 498 -15.49 -7.79 -4.87
C GLN A 498 -15.78 -6.30 -5.04
N THR A 499 -15.04 -5.49 -4.27
CA THR A 499 -15.16 -4.02 -4.32
C THR A 499 -14.74 -3.42 -5.66
N THR A 500 -13.83 -4.04 -6.39
CA THR A 500 -13.38 -3.59 -7.72
C THR A 500 -14.52 -3.62 -8.74
N THR A 501 -15.54 -4.47 -8.54
CA THR A 501 -16.80 -4.53 -9.34
C THR A 501 -17.97 -3.84 -8.62
N TRP A 502 -17.73 -2.66 -8.07
CA TRP A 502 -18.68 -1.94 -7.21
C TRP A 502 -20.07 -1.73 -7.84
N LEU A 503 -20.14 -1.57 -9.16
CA LEU A 503 -21.43 -1.40 -9.82
C LEU A 503 -22.24 -2.71 -9.84
N ALA A 504 -21.60 -3.88 -9.96
CA ALA A 504 -22.27 -5.17 -9.82
C ALA A 504 -22.82 -5.34 -8.38
N CYS A 505 -22.05 -4.92 -7.36
CA CYS A 505 -22.53 -4.89 -5.97
C CYS A 505 -23.81 -4.06 -5.83
N LYS A 506 -23.87 -2.89 -6.50
CA LYS A 506 -25.09 -2.07 -6.53
C LYS A 506 -26.27 -2.80 -7.17
N VAL A 507 -26.04 -3.48 -8.29
CA VAL A 507 -27.11 -4.26 -8.98
C VAL A 507 -27.66 -5.33 -8.04
N TYR A 508 -26.82 -6.08 -7.35
CA TYR A 508 -27.26 -7.11 -6.41
C TYR A 508 -28.04 -6.51 -5.24
N TYR A 509 -27.55 -5.42 -4.65
CA TYR A 509 -28.23 -4.73 -3.56
C TYR A 509 -29.60 -4.21 -3.99
N ASP A 510 -29.72 -3.59 -5.16
CA ASP A 510 -30.97 -3.09 -5.74
C ASP A 510 -31.96 -4.23 -6.07
N MET A 511 -31.47 -5.44 -6.35
CA MET A 511 -32.30 -6.64 -6.55
C MET A 511 -32.78 -7.27 -5.24
N GLY A 512 -32.40 -6.72 -4.08
CA GLY A 512 -32.85 -7.19 -2.77
C GLY A 512 -31.87 -8.10 -2.03
N PHE A 513 -30.67 -8.36 -2.60
CA PHE A 513 -29.63 -9.10 -1.89
C PHE A 513 -29.04 -8.28 -0.75
N ARG A 514 -28.60 -8.97 0.29
CA ARG A 514 -28.03 -8.35 1.50
C ARG A 514 -26.68 -8.99 1.85
N PRO A 515 -25.81 -8.26 2.56
CA PRO A 515 -24.54 -8.83 3.03
C PRO A 515 -24.72 -10.05 3.90
N ILE A 516 -23.88 -11.05 3.72
CA ILE A 516 -23.75 -12.13 4.72
C ILE A 516 -23.18 -11.53 6.02
N PRO A 517 -23.81 -11.74 7.20
CA PRO A 517 -23.38 -11.10 8.45
C PRO A 517 -21.90 -11.29 8.79
N LYS A 518 -21.36 -12.48 8.55
CA LYS A 518 -19.93 -12.76 8.76
C LYS A 518 -19.04 -11.93 7.84
N ASN A 519 -19.43 -11.75 6.57
CA ASN A 519 -18.67 -10.95 5.61
C ASN A 519 -18.80 -9.46 5.90
N LEU A 520 -19.93 -8.99 6.43
CA LEU A 520 -20.10 -7.61 6.87
C LEU A 520 -19.07 -7.22 7.93
N VAL A 521 -18.71 -8.16 8.81
CA VAL A 521 -17.65 -7.95 9.81
C VAL A 521 -16.26 -8.09 9.20
N SER A 522 -16.00 -9.19 8.48
CA SER A 522 -14.66 -9.50 7.96
C SER A 522 -14.19 -8.57 6.83
N SER A 523 -15.09 -7.89 6.15
CA SER A 523 -14.81 -6.96 5.05
C SER A 523 -15.40 -5.57 5.30
N ARG A 524 -15.44 -5.14 6.57
CA ARG A 524 -16.10 -3.89 6.98
C ARG A 524 -15.64 -2.67 6.17
N ALA A 525 -14.33 -2.51 5.98
CA ALA A 525 -13.77 -1.43 5.19
C ALA A 525 -14.25 -1.47 3.72
N GLY A 526 -14.40 -2.66 3.13
CA GLY A 526 -14.97 -2.84 1.80
C GLY A 526 -16.44 -2.42 1.74
N TRP A 527 -17.23 -2.73 2.75
CA TRP A 527 -18.64 -2.30 2.83
C TRP A 527 -18.77 -0.79 3.00
N LYS A 528 -17.94 -0.15 3.86
CA LYS A 528 -17.86 1.33 3.96
C LYS A 528 -17.52 1.97 2.61
N MET A 529 -16.59 1.38 1.86
CA MET A 529 -16.25 1.85 0.52
C MET A 529 -17.44 1.74 -0.45
N LEU A 530 -18.18 0.62 -0.42
CA LEU A 530 -19.37 0.43 -1.26
C LEU A 530 -20.53 1.36 -0.88
N GLU A 531 -20.66 1.77 0.38
CA GLU A 531 -21.62 2.81 0.78
C GLU A 531 -21.35 4.13 0.04
N GLN A 532 -20.07 4.53 -0.08
CA GLN A 532 -19.68 5.75 -0.77
C GLN A 532 -19.76 5.63 -2.29
N LEU A 533 -19.28 4.50 -2.88
CA LEU A 533 -19.26 4.27 -4.33
C LEU A 533 -20.66 3.98 -4.91
N ALA A 534 -21.43 3.16 -4.23
CA ALA A 534 -22.65 2.55 -4.77
C ALA A 534 -23.94 3.00 -4.06
N GLY A 535 -23.82 3.75 -2.97
CA GLY A 535 -24.97 4.12 -2.14
C GLY A 535 -25.62 2.93 -1.42
N ILE A 536 -24.87 1.86 -1.19
CA ILE A 536 -25.32 0.68 -0.44
C ILE A 536 -25.31 1.05 1.05
N ARG A 537 -26.44 0.89 1.75
CA ARG A 537 -26.57 1.25 3.18
C ARG A 537 -26.73 -0.02 4.01
N VAL A 538 -25.65 -0.48 4.61
CA VAL A 538 -25.62 -1.76 5.35
C VAL A 538 -24.88 -1.69 6.70
N LEU A 539 -24.17 -0.59 6.98
CA LEU A 539 -23.44 -0.32 8.23
C LEU A 539 -24.17 0.70 9.09
#